data_2684338156a30d69f55c7dbbed51bf54
#
_entry.id   2684338156a30d69f55c7dbbed51bf54
#
_cell.length_a   1.000
_cell.length_b   1.000
_cell.length_c   1.000
_cell.angle_alpha   90.00
_cell.angle_beta   90.00
_cell.angle_gamma   90.00
#
_symmetry.space_group_name_H-M   'P 1'
#
loop_
_entity.id
_entity.type
_entity.pdbx_description
1 polymer ?
#
loop_
_entity_poly.entity_id
_entity_poly.type
_entity_poly.pdbx_seq_one_letter_code
_entity_poly.pdbx_strand_id
1 'polypeptide(L)'
;YKDAEELFKSMVADNKHCLGLLGCVVSAAALFVITANRMAAYLSNISSALDQVEHEPEEPVVLPEELLPLTGQLEELKGELLRREKEAAVSEQKKNELVAYLAHDLRTPLTSVVAYLTMLENQPDMETAERAKYTHIALEKALRLEELINEFFDITKFNLQDFVLEKQEMDLSIFLEQIADENYAMLQKKGMTCAVDAQEGLMIEGDPDKLARVFENLLRNAVAYGSENTQILIQARGGHGRTTIVFTNEGPQIPQKKLEMIFERFYRADDSRSSKTGGSGLGLAIAKQVVELHGGTITAASDRKNTRFIVTFPAVGQENKNLTVKR
;
A
#
# COMPACT_ATOMS: atom_id res chain seq x y z
N TYR A 1 -9.58 -38.41 88.26
CA TYR A 1 -10.04 -37.39 87.23
C TYR A 1 -9.60 -35.98 87.61
N LYS A 2 -9.67 -35.56 88.89
CA LYS A 2 -9.22 -34.22 89.33
C LYS A 2 -7.69 -33.98 89.13
N ASP A 3 -6.90 -34.99 89.46
CA ASP A 3 -5.43 -34.93 89.32
C ASP A 3 -4.99 -34.78 87.86
N ALA A 4 -5.72 -35.39 86.90
CA ALA A 4 -5.39 -35.24 85.45
C ALA A 4 -5.74 -33.85 84.94
N GLU A 5 -6.78 -33.20 85.44
CA GLU A 5 -7.20 -31.86 85.09
C GLU A 5 -6.29 -30.81 85.69
N GLU A 6 -5.76 -30.99 86.95
CA GLU A 6 -4.72 -30.10 87.51
C GLU A 6 -3.38 -30.22 86.84
N LEU A 7 -2.97 -31.44 86.49
CA LEU A 7 -1.75 -31.69 85.69
C LEU A 7 -1.83 -31.05 84.34
N PHE A 8 -2.96 -31.14 83.67
CA PHE A 8 -3.18 -30.50 82.38
C PHE A 8 -3.17 -28.97 82.47
N LYS A 9 -3.77 -28.38 83.50
CA LYS A 9 -3.78 -26.93 83.74
C LYS A 9 -2.36 -26.39 84.05
N SER A 10 -1.56 -27.12 84.85
CA SER A 10 -0.20 -26.73 85.16
C SER A 10 0.71 -26.81 83.87
N MET A 11 0.58 -27.89 83.11
CA MET A 11 1.31 -28.10 81.90
C MET A 11 1.00 -27.05 80.83
N VAL A 12 -0.25 -26.62 80.71
CA VAL A 12 -0.67 -25.53 79.82
C VAL A 12 -0.17 -24.18 80.36
N ALA A 13 -0.15 -23.93 81.65
CA ALA A 13 0.25 -22.69 82.26
C ALA A 13 1.82 -22.48 82.08
N ASP A 14 2.58 -23.55 82.28
CA ASP A 14 4.05 -23.52 82.16
C ASP A 14 4.53 -23.40 80.71
N ASN A 15 3.72 -23.93 79.72
CA ASN A 15 4.10 -23.89 78.27
C ASN A 15 3.29 -22.90 77.45
N LYS A 16 2.55 -21.98 78.09
CA LYS A 16 1.64 -21.05 77.35
C LYS A 16 2.38 -20.23 76.24
N HIS A 17 3.63 -19.88 76.45
CA HIS A 17 4.43 -19.16 75.46
C HIS A 17 4.78 -20.08 74.27
N CYS A 18 5.15 -21.34 74.52
CA CYS A 18 5.42 -22.34 73.48
C CYS A 18 4.16 -22.67 72.66
N LEU A 19 3.02 -22.84 73.31
CA LEU A 19 1.74 -23.05 72.65
C LEU A 19 1.28 -21.85 71.80
N GLY A 20 1.54 -20.62 72.30
CA GLY A 20 1.27 -19.40 71.56
C GLY A 20 2.17 -19.29 70.29
N LEU A 21 3.46 -19.57 70.45
CA LEU A 21 4.42 -19.60 69.29
C LEU A 21 4.02 -20.67 68.26
N LEU A 22 3.69 -21.88 68.71
CA LEU A 22 3.22 -22.95 67.84
C LEU A 22 1.94 -22.54 67.06
N GLY A 23 1.00 -21.90 67.74
CA GLY A 23 -0.23 -21.35 67.14
C GLY A 23 0.11 -20.29 66.04
N CYS A 24 1.04 -19.38 66.33
CA CYS A 24 1.49 -18.39 65.34
C CYS A 24 2.17 -19.02 64.12
N VAL A 25 3.03 -20.04 64.35
CA VAL A 25 3.68 -20.75 63.24
C VAL A 25 2.69 -21.50 62.38
N VAL A 26 1.74 -22.20 62.98
CA VAL A 26 0.67 -22.92 62.28
C VAL A 26 -0.21 -21.93 61.45
N SER A 27 -0.58 -20.79 62.07
CA SER A 27 -1.38 -19.76 61.39
C SER A 27 -0.61 -19.12 60.21
N ALA A 28 0.68 -18.85 60.43
CA ALA A 28 1.53 -18.33 59.37
C ALA A 28 1.69 -19.33 58.21
N ALA A 29 1.89 -20.62 58.53
CA ALA A 29 1.99 -21.68 57.54
C ALA A 29 0.68 -21.84 56.75
N ALA A 30 -0.47 -21.81 57.46
CA ALA A 30 -1.78 -21.87 56.82
C ALA A 30 -2.01 -20.67 55.86
N LEU A 31 -1.71 -19.45 56.32
CA LEU A 31 -1.79 -18.24 55.50
C LEU A 31 -0.86 -18.33 54.26
N PHE A 32 0.35 -18.83 54.45
CA PHE A 32 1.30 -19.03 53.35
C PHE A 32 0.76 -20.02 52.29
N VAL A 33 0.23 -21.16 52.73
CA VAL A 33 -0.36 -22.14 51.80
C VAL A 33 -1.56 -21.57 51.05
N ILE A 34 -2.47 -20.84 51.76
CA ILE A 34 -3.61 -20.18 51.12
C ILE A 34 -3.15 -19.15 50.07
N THR A 35 -2.20 -18.30 50.43
CA THR A 35 -1.68 -17.29 49.50
C THR A 35 -0.95 -17.90 48.31
N ALA A 36 -0.13 -18.94 48.52
CA ALA A 36 0.56 -19.68 47.47
C ALA A 36 -0.42 -20.34 46.48
N ASN A 37 -1.48 -20.97 46.98
CA ASN A 37 -2.53 -21.58 46.16
C ASN A 37 -3.30 -20.51 45.33
N ARG A 38 -3.62 -19.37 45.94
CA ARG A 38 -4.26 -18.26 45.21
C ARG A 38 -3.35 -17.71 44.10
N MET A 39 -2.07 -17.54 44.39
CA MET A 39 -1.08 -17.08 43.41
C MET A 39 -0.94 -18.07 42.24
N ALA A 40 -0.89 -19.38 42.52
CA ALA A 40 -0.88 -20.42 41.49
C ALA A 40 -2.14 -20.39 40.60
N ALA A 41 -3.33 -20.19 41.22
CA ALA A 41 -4.58 -20.04 40.49
C ALA A 41 -4.59 -18.80 39.58
N TYR A 42 -4.08 -17.65 40.03
CA TYR A 42 -3.96 -16.44 39.20
C TYR A 42 -3.01 -16.64 38.02
N LEU A 43 -1.85 -17.28 38.25
CA LEU A 43 -0.92 -17.58 37.15
C LEU A 43 -1.54 -18.53 36.12
N SER A 44 -2.28 -19.55 36.58
CA SER A 44 -3.03 -20.47 35.71
C SER A 44 -4.09 -19.72 34.88
N ASN A 45 -4.87 -18.84 35.49
CA ASN A 45 -5.88 -18.06 34.78
C ASN A 45 -5.28 -17.11 33.76
N ILE A 46 -4.15 -16.45 34.07
CA ILE A 46 -3.43 -15.59 33.12
C ILE A 46 -2.89 -16.42 31.97
N SER A 47 -2.30 -17.59 32.24
CA SER A 47 -1.79 -18.49 31.20
C SER A 47 -2.92 -18.96 30.26
N SER A 48 -4.07 -19.36 30.83
CA SER A 48 -5.23 -19.74 30.02
C SER A 48 -5.79 -18.60 29.20
N ALA A 49 -5.81 -17.39 29.76
CA ALA A 49 -6.26 -16.19 29.03
C ALA A 49 -5.31 -15.84 27.85
N LEU A 50 -4.00 -16.01 28.04
CA LEU A 50 -3.03 -15.81 26.94
C LEU A 50 -3.19 -16.87 25.85
N ASP A 51 -3.39 -18.13 26.24
CA ASP A 51 -3.65 -19.24 25.31
C ASP A 51 -4.95 -19.01 24.51
N GLN A 52 -5.99 -18.51 25.19
CA GLN A 52 -7.25 -18.12 24.55
C GLN A 52 -7.08 -16.98 23.53
N VAL A 53 -6.28 -15.96 23.84
CA VAL A 53 -5.98 -14.87 22.89
C VAL A 53 -5.31 -15.39 21.62
N GLU A 54 -4.46 -16.43 21.73
CA GLU A 54 -3.74 -17.01 20.58
C GLU A 54 -4.61 -17.96 19.74
N HIS A 55 -5.42 -18.81 20.40
CA HIS A 55 -6.13 -19.90 19.72
C HIS A 55 -7.63 -19.64 19.47
N GLU A 56 -8.26 -18.80 20.28
CA GLU A 56 -9.70 -18.49 20.21
C GLU A 56 -9.96 -16.98 20.16
N PRO A 57 -9.51 -16.30 19.10
CA PRO A 57 -9.52 -14.85 19.04
C PRO A 57 -10.92 -14.22 18.97
N GLU A 58 -11.98 -14.99 18.72
CA GLU A 58 -13.36 -14.48 18.66
C GLU A 58 -14.05 -14.46 20.04
N GLU A 59 -13.58 -15.24 21.01
CA GLU A 59 -14.19 -15.32 22.33
C GLU A 59 -13.67 -14.23 23.30
N PRO A 60 -14.51 -13.61 24.12
CA PRO A 60 -14.07 -12.58 25.07
C PRO A 60 -13.15 -13.17 26.14
N VAL A 61 -12.10 -12.43 26.51
CA VAL A 61 -11.19 -12.84 27.60
C VAL A 61 -11.91 -12.67 28.94
N VAL A 62 -12.11 -13.76 29.68
CA VAL A 62 -12.76 -13.75 30.97
C VAL A 62 -11.74 -14.04 32.07
N LEU A 63 -11.50 -13.07 32.95
CA LEU A 63 -10.64 -13.17 34.13
C LEU A 63 -11.42 -12.91 35.40
N PRO A 64 -10.98 -13.45 36.57
CA PRO A 64 -11.53 -13.12 37.87
C PRO A 64 -11.53 -11.62 38.16
N GLU A 65 -12.45 -11.16 39.04
CA GLU A 65 -12.62 -9.73 39.38
C GLU A 65 -11.32 -9.05 39.81
N GLU A 66 -10.45 -9.77 40.52
CA GLU A 66 -9.17 -9.25 41.00
C GLU A 66 -8.18 -8.93 39.86
N LEU A 67 -8.38 -9.52 38.66
CA LEU A 67 -7.55 -9.34 37.44
C LEU A 67 -8.25 -8.51 36.38
N LEU A 68 -9.38 -7.87 36.66
CA LEU A 68 -10.13 -7.01 35.73
C LEU A 68 -9.26 -5.94 35.03
N PRO A 69 -8.29 -5.28 35.69
CA PRO A 69 -7.42 -4.34 34.96
C PRO A 69 -6.60 -4.96 33.82
N LEU A 70 -6.26 -6.26 33.92
CA LEU A 70 -5.55 -7.01 32.89
C LEU A 70 -6.46 -7.41 31.72
N THR A 71 -7.76 -7.62 31.98
CA THR A 71 -8.73 -7.98 30.94
C THR A 71 -8.77 -6.92 29.82
N GLY A 72 -8.81 -5.64 30.21
CA GLY A 72 -8.83 -4.54 29.24
C GLY A 72 -7.56 -4.49 28.36
N GLN A 73 -6.39 -4.71 28.96
CA GLN A 73 -5.13 -4.73 28.22
C GLN A 73 -5.02 -5.95 27.30
N LEU A 74 -5.50 -7.11 27.72
CA LEU A 74 -5.52 -8.32 26.88
C LEU A 74 -6.51 -8.21 25.72
N GLU A 75 -7.69 -7.61 25.93
CA GLU A 75 -8.64 -7.34 24.87
C GLU A 75 -8.11 -6.31 23.86
N GLU A 76 -7.41 -5.26 24.30
CA GLU A 76 -6.76 -4.30 23.43
C GLU A 76 -5.65 -4.95 22.56
N LEU A 77 -4.79 -5.75 23.20
CA LEU A 77 -3.74 -6.50 22.53
C LEU A 77 -4.30 -7.47 21.48
N LYS A 78 -5.36 -8.21 21.86
CA LYS A 78 -6.10 -9.11 20.99
C LYS A 78 -6.67 -8.37 19.78
N GLY A 79 -7.32 -7.22 20.00
CA GLY A 79 -7.84 -6.38 18.93
C GLY A 79 -6.74 -5.90 17.96
N GLU A 80 -5.55 -5.56 18.50
CA GLU A 80 -4.40 -5.18 17.67
C GLU A 80 -3.83 -6.36 16.89
N LEU A 81 -3.72 -7.55 17.48
CA LEU A 81 -3.28 -8.77 16.78
C LEU A 81 -4.23 -9.14 15.65
N LEU A 82 -5.53 -9.19 15.89
CA LEU A 82 -6.54 -9.47 14.87
C LEU A 82 -6.51 -8.45 13.72
N ARG A 83 -6.32 -7.17 14.04
CA ARG A 83 -6.19 -6.13 13.03
C ARG A 83 -4.96 -6.35 12.16
N ARG A 84 -3.80 -6.63 12.79
CA ARG A 84 -2.54 -6.89 12.06
C ARG A 84 -2.63 -8.14 11.19
N GLU A 85 -3.24 -9.20 11.70
CA GLU A 85 -3.45 -10.44 10.94
C GLU A 85 -4.34 -10.22 9.72
N LYS A 86 -5.44 -9.49 9.90
CA LYS A 86 -6.33 -9.11 8.81
C LYS A 86 -5.64 -8.22 7.77
N GLU A 87 -4.86 -7.23 8.22
CA GLU A 87 -4.07 -6.37 7.34
C GLU A 87 -3.03 -7.18 6.56
N ALA A 88 -2.35 -8.13 7.22
CA ALA A 88 -1.39 -9.04 6.58
C ALA A 88 -2.07 -9.96 5.54
N ALA A 89 -3.20 -10.57 5.89
CA ALA A 89 -3.97 -11.42 4.98
C ALA A 89 -4.47 -10.65 3.75
N VAL A 90 -4.98 -9.42 3.93
CA VAL A 90 -5.40 -8.54 2.83
C VAL A 90 -4.21 -8.16 1.95
N SER A 91 -3.04 -7.88 2.56
CA SER A 91 -1.82 -7.55 1.82
C SER A 91 -1.33 -8.74 0.99
N GLU A 92 -1.35 -9.95 1.56
CA GLU A 92 -0.97 -11.17 0.88
C GLU A 92 -1.94 -11.52 -0.27
N GLN A 93 -3.23 -11.38 -0.04
CA GLN A 93 -4.23 -11.56 -1.09
C GLN A 93 -4.00 -10.59 -2.26
N LYS A 94 -3.79 -9.30 -1.98
CA LYS A 94 -3.49 -8.28 -3.01
C LYS A 94 -2.22 -8.63 -3.79
N LYS A 95 -1.19 -9.17 -3.11
CA LYS A 95 0.04 -9.64 -3.76
C LYS A 95 -0.22 -10.82 -4.70
N ASN A 96 -1.04 -11.79 -4.27
CA ASN A 96 -1.38 -12.96 -5.08
C ASN A 96 -2.25 -12.58 -6.29
N GLU A 97 -3.21 -11.68 -6.12
CA GLU A 97 -4.01 -11.12 -7.20
C GLU A 97 -3.12 -10.37 -8.22
N LEU A 98 -2.13 -9.61 -7.75
CA LEU A 98 -1.13 -8.95 -8.59
C LEU A 98 -0.38 -9.96 -9.47
N VAL A 99 0.16 -11.03 -8.87
CA VAL A 99 0.92 -12.05 -9.60
C VAL A 99 0.05 -12.77 -10.64
N ALA A 100 -1.19 -13.13 -10.27
CA ALA A 100 -2.12 -13.81 -11.18
C ALA A 100 -2.50 -12.93 -12.38
N TYR A 101 -2.79 -11.65 -12.13
CA TYR A 101 -3.13 -10.68 -13.17
C TYR A 101 -1.96 -10.49 -14.14
N LEU A 102 -0.76 -10.29 -13.62
CA LEU A 102 0.45 -10.11 -14.42
C LEU A 102 0.78 -11.33 -15.27
N ALA A 103 0.67 -12.53 -14.70
CA ALA A 103 0.89 -13.76 -15.46
C ALA A 103 -0.06 -13.88 -16.66
N HIS A 104 -1.31 -13.43 -16.51
CA HIS A 104 -2.28 -13.38 -17.60
C HIS A 104 -1.91 -12.33 -18.66
N ASP A 105 -1.58 -11.10 -18.23
CA ASP A 105 -1.32 -9.97 -19.15
C ASP A 105 0.04 -10.09 -19.86
N LEU A 106 1.04 -10.75 -19.26
CA LEU A 106 2.30 -11.09 -19.91
C LEU A 106 2.13 -12.24 -20.92
N ARG A 107 1.28 -13.24 -20.63
CA ARG A 107 1.05 -14.38 -21.52
C ARG A 107 0.48 -13.96 -22.88
N THR A 108 -0.44 -13.03 -22.90
CA THR A 108 -1.15 -12.61 -24.13
C THR A 108 -0.21 -12.05 -25.19
N PRO A 109 0.62 -11.01 -24.93
CA PRO A 109 1.58 -10.50 -25.91
C PRO A 109 2.66 -11.53 -26.25
N LEU A 110 3.14 -12.32 -25.27
CA LEU A 110 4.13 -13.36 -25.47
C LEU A 110 3.62 -14.42 -26.45
N THR A 111 2.40 -14.92 -26.26
CA THR A 111 1.79 -15.88 -27.18
C THR A 111 1.66 -15.31 -28.59
N SER A 112 1.34 -14.04 -28.73
CA SER A 112 1.27 -13.37 -30.03
C SER A 112 2.65 -13.28 -30.70
N VAL A 113 3.70 -12.86 -29.94
CA VAL A 113 5.08 -12.82 -30.46
C VAL A 113 5.50 -14.18 -30.98
N VAL A 114 5.32 -15.25 -30.16
CA VAL A 114 5.67 -16.62 -30.55
C VAL A 114 4.89 -17.03 -31.81
N ALA A 115 3.58 -16.77 -31.86
CA ALA A 115 2.75 -17.15 -33.02
C ALA A 115 3.24 -16.48 -34.33
N TYR A 116 3.49 -15.15 -34.31
CA TYR A 116 3.97 -14.45 -35.51
C TYR A 116 5.38 -14.84 -35.91
N LEU A 117 6.29 -15.07 -34.98
CA LEU A 117 7.63 -15.57 -35.28
C LEU A 117 7.60 -17.00 -35.84
N THR A 118 6.74 -17.87 -35.31
CA THR A 118 6.52 -19.24 -35.84
C THR A 118 5.94 -19.20 -37.27
N MET A 119 5.03 -18.26 -37.56
CA MET A 119 4.51 -18.07 -38.93
C MET A 119 5.62 -17.64 -39.88
N LEU A 120 6.47 -16.69 -39.47
CA LEU A 120 7.62 -16.22 -40.28
C LEU A 120 8.67 -17.30 -40.53
N GLU A 121 8.90 -18.20 -39.55
CA GLU A 121 9.82 -19.33 -39.63
C GLU A 121 9.29 -20.41 -40.60
N ASN A 122 8.00 -20.78 -40.48
CA ASN A 122 7.40 -21.85 -41.28
C ASN A 122 7.05 -21.46 -42.71
N GLN A 123 7.10 -20.15 -43.08
CA GLN A 123 6.79 -19.66 -44.41
C GLN A 123 7.95 -18.81 -44.98
N PRO A 124 9.07 -19.46 -45.38
CA PRO A 124 10.24 -18.75 -45.90
C PRO A 124 9.96 -17.99 -47.20
N ASP A 125 9.01 -18.46 -47.99
CA ASP A 125 8.60 -17.85 -49.28
C ASP A 125 7.48 -16.83 -49.15
N MET A 126 7.15 -16.36 -47.92
CA MET A 126 6.14 -15.34 -47.68
C MET A 126 6.47 -14.05 -48.41
N GLU A 127 5.44 -13.40 -48.98
CA GLU A 127 5.57 -12.11 -49.65
C GLU A 127 6.20 -11.04 -48.74
N THR A 128 7.11 -10.21 -49.30
CA THR A 128 7.87 -9.23 -48.52
C THR A 128 6.98 -8.26 -47.72
N ALA A 129 5.84 -7.86 -48.29
CA ALA A 129 4.88 -6.97 -47.60
C ALA A 129 4.23 -7.66 -46.39
N GLU A 130 3.87 -8.93 -46.54
CA GLU A 130 3.25 -9.72 -45.45
C GLU A 130 4.30 -10.05 -44.34
N ARG A 131 5.51 -10.39 -44.73
CA ARG A 131 6.65 -10.58 -43.84
C ARG A 131 6.92 -9.31 -43.00
N ALA A 132 6.98 -8.14 -43.65
CA ALA A 132 7.17 -6.86 -42.97
C ALA A 132 6.03 -6.58 -41.96
N LYS A 133 4.78 -6.87 -42.34
CA LYS A 133 3.61 -6.72 -41.45
C LYS A 133 3.72 -7.61 -40.20
N TYR A 134 4.02 -8.90 -40.34
CA TYR A 134 4.09 -9.82 -39.20
C TYR A 134 5.29 -9.53 -38.30
N THR A 135 6.42 -9.13 -38.89
CA THR A 135 7.58 -8.66 -38.13
C THR A 135 7.25 -7.41 -37.31
N HIS A 136 6.53 -6.45 -37.90
CA HIS A 136 6.10 -5.24 -37.21
C HIS A 136 5.14 -5.56 -36.05
N ILE A 137 4.18 -6.47 -36.26
CA ILE A 137 3.25 -6.88 -35.19
C ILE A 137 4.03 -7.60 -34.06
N ALA A 138 4.96 -8.50 -34.39
CA ALA A 138 5.76 -9.19 -33.39
C ALA A 138 6.57 -8.20 -32.56
N LEU A 139 7.19 -7.21 -33.20
CA LEU A 139 7.96 -6.15 -32.54
C LEU A 139 7.06 -5.30 -31.62
N GLU A 140 5.88 -4.88 -32.09
CA GLU A 140 4.91 -4.12 -31.29
C GLU A 140 4.51 -4.89 -30.02
N LYS A 141 4.26 -6.22 -30.13
CA LYS A 141 3.91 -7.03 -28.99
C LYS A 141 5.08 -7.29 -28.03
N ALA A 142 6.31 -7.39 -28.56
CA ALA A 142 7.52 -7.51 -27.74
C ALA A 142 7.80 -6.22 -26.95
N LEU A 143 7.69 -5.05 -27.57
CA LEU A 143 7.82 -3.75 -26.89
C LEU A 143 6.73 -3.58 -25.80
N ARG A 144 5.52 -4.04 -26.10
CA ARG A 144 4.44 -4.03 -25.07
C ARG A 144 4.74 -4.94 -23.88
N LEU A 145 5.34 -6.12 -24.13
CA LEU A 145 5.78 -7.03 -23.09
C LEU A 145 6.86 -6.40 -22.19
N GLU A 146 7.83 -5.71 -22.82
CA GLU A 146 8.87 -4.96 -22.12
C GLU A 146 8.28 -3.89 -21.19
N GLU A 147 7.34 -3.09 -21.69
CA GLU A 147 6.61 -2.10 -20.87
C GLU A 147 5.95 -2.74 -19.64
N LEU A 148 5.22 -3.85 -19.82
CA LEU A 148 4.54 -4.56 -18.73
C LEU A 148 5.53 -5.10 -17.69
N ILE A 149 6.68 -5.61 -18.13
CA ILE A 149 7.75 -6.08 -17.25
C ILE A 149 8.30 -4.91 -16.43
N ASN A 150 8.57 -3.76 -17.05
CA ASN A 150 9.07 -2.58 -16.38
C ASN A 150 8.06 -2.03 -15.36
N GLU A 151 6.77 -1.97 -15.71
CA GLU A 151 5.69 -1.62 -14.77
C GLU A 151 5.64 -2.58 -13.56
N PHE A 152 5.85 -3.89 -13.78
CA PHE A 152 5.91 -4.88 -12.71
C PHE A 152 7.10 -4.67 -11.76
N PHE A 153 8.29 -4.46 -12.32
CA PHE A 153 9.49 -4.21 -11.52
C PHE A 153 9.34 -2.98 -10.63
N ASP A 154 8.69 -1.93 -11.12
CA ASP A 154 8.45 -0.76 -10.28
C ASP A 154 7.52 -1.07 -9.11
N ILE A 155 6.39 -1.74 -9.37
CA ILE A 155 5.46 -2.09 -8.28
C ILE A 155 6.13 -2.97 -7.24
N THR A 156 6.98 -3.92 -7.65
CA THR A 156 7.70 -4.79 -6.73
C THR A 156 8.76 -4.05 -5.94
N LYS A 157 9.50 -3.12 -6.57
CA LYS A 157 10.46 -2.25 -5.87
C LYS A 157 9.79 -1.32 -4.87
N PHE A 158 8.62 -0.76 -5.20
CA PHE A 158 7.88 0.12 -4.29
C PHE A 158 7.32 -0.60 -3.05
N ASN A 159 7.10 -1.92 -3.11
CA ASN A 159 6.64 -2.71 -1.96
C ASN A 159 7.81 -3.12 -1.02
N LEU A 160 9.06 -3.00 -1.46
CA LEU A 160 10.24 -3.20 -0.63
C LEU A 160 10.53 -1.87 0.09
N GLN A 161 10.61 -1.88 1.41
CA GLN A 161 10.76 -0.71 2.30
C GLN A 161 12.06 0.12 2.09
N ASP A 162 12.90 -0.21 1.10
CA ASP A 162 14.21 0.39 0.84
C ASP A 162 14.23 1.32 -0.38
N PHE A 163 13.07 1.93 -0.74
CA PHE A 163 13.03 2.83 -1.88
C PHE A 163 13.62 4.20 -1.54
N VAL A 164 14.86 4.42 -1.94
CA VAL A 164 15.56 5.70 -1.80
C VAL A 164 15.31 6.54 -3.05
N LEU A 165 14.79 7.76 -2.87
CA LEU A 165 14.65 8.75 -3.94
C LEU A 165 15.98 9.49 -4.11
N GLU A 166 16.46 9.59 -5.34
CA GLU A 166 17.61 10.42 -5.70
C GLU A 166 17.11 11.83 -6.06
N LYS A 167 16.73 12.58 -5.02
CA LYS A 167 16.15 13.92 -5.19
C LYS A 167 17.21 14.93 -5.62
N GLN A 168 16.86 15.75 -6.60
CA GLN A 168 17.61 16.94 -7.01
C GLN A 168 16.66 18.09 -7.32
N GLU A 169 17.20 19.32 -7.31
CA GLU A 169 16.45 20.48 -7.75
C GLU A 169 16.39 20.50 -9.27
N MET A 170 15.21 20.77 -9.83
CA MET A 170 14.99 20.87 -11.26
C MET A 170 14.01 21.99 -11.61
N ASP A 171 14.21 22.62 -12.77
CA ASP A 171 13.26 23.55 -13.36
C ASP A 171 12.10 22.78 -13.98
N LEU A 172 10.92 22.93 -13.36
CA LEU A 172 9.72 22.19 -13.76
C LEU A 172 9.19 22.63 -15.12
N SER A 173 9.39 23.90 -15.54
CA SER A 173 8.95 24.38 -16.85
C SER A 173 9.68 23.69 -17.98
N ILE A 174 11.00 23.64 -17.89
CA ILE A 174 11.87 22.96 -18.87
C ILE A 174 11.57 21.45 -18.87
N PHE A 175 11.41 20.86 -17.69
CA PHE A 175 11.16 19.43 -17.54
C PHE A 175 9.82 19.00 -18.19
N LEU A 176 8.74 19.77 -17.99
CA LEU A 176 7.44 19.48 -18.61
C LEU A 176 7.44 19.68 -20.14
N GLU A 177 8.16 20.67 -20.65
CA GLU A 177 8.36 20.88 -22.09
C GLU A 177 9.08 19.68 -22.71
N GLN A 178 10.17 19.22 -22.07
CA GLN A 178 10.90 18.02 -22.53
C GLN A 178 9.99 16.78 -22.59
N ILE A 179 9.19 16.53 -21.55
CA ILE A 179 8.22 15.41 -21.54
C ILE A 179 7.21 15.52 -22.68
N ALA A 180 6.72 16.73 -22.97
CA ALA A 180 5.79 16.95 -24.07
C ALA A 180 6.43 16.65 -25.44
N ASP A 181 7.67 17.10 -25.64
CA ASP A 181 8.43 16.90 -26.87
C ASP A 181 8.78 15.43 -27.12
N GLU A 182 9.25 14.71 -26.08
CA GLU A 182 9.57 13.27 -26.17
C GLU A 182 8.33 12.43 -26.54
N ASN A 183 7.13 12.88 -26.19
CA ASN A 183 5.88 12.19 -26.48
C ASN A 183 5.17 12.69 -27.78
N TYR A 184 5.79 13.57 -28.57
CA TYR A 184 5.21 14.15 -29.79
C TYR A 184 4.70 13.09 -30.77
N ALA A 185 5.46 12.04 -31.03
CA ALA A 185 5.08 10.97 -31.96
C ALA A 185 3.80 10.22 -31.52
N MET A 186 3.59 10.06 -30.21
CA MET A 186 2.39 9.44 -29.65
C MET A 186 1.16 10.34 -29.83
N LEU A 187 1.31 11.63 -29.60
CA LEU A 187 0.27 12.65 -29.80
C LEU A 187 -0.18 12.71 -31.24
N GLN A 188 0.75 12.77 -32.19
CA GLN A 188 0.50 12.84 -33.61
C GLN A 188 -0.32 11.66 -34.16
N LYS A 189 -0.16 10.46 -33.62
CA LYS A 189 -0.96 9.28 -34.04
C LYS A 189 -2.47 9.47 -33.86
N LYS A 190 -2.90 10.36 -32.93
CA LYS A 190 -4.31 10.72 -32.69
C LYS A 190 -4.68 12.13 -33.13
N GLY A 191 -3.77 12.82 -33.85
CA GLY A 191 -3.99 14.21 -34.25
C GLY A 191 -4.00 15.19 -33.06
N MET A 192 -3.49 14.77 -31.89
CA MET A 192 -3.50 15.59 -30.68
C MET A 192 -2.25 16.48 -30.63
N THR A 193 -2.38 17.59 -29.90
CA THR A 193 -1.26 18.49 -29.57
C THR A 193 -1.10 18.61 -28.06
N CYS A 194 0.09 18.94 -27.58
CA CYS A 194 0.34 19.26 -26.19
C CYS A 194 0.82 20.71 -26.05
N ALA A 195 0.24 21.47 -25.13
CA ALA A 195 0.73 22.79 -24.77
C ALA A 195 1.11 22.81 -23.28
N VAL A 196 2.29 23.40 -23.01
CA VAL A 196 2.78 23.58 -21.65
C VAL A 196 2.65 25.06 -21.30
N ASP A 197 1.90 25.37 -20.23
CA ASP A 197 1.74 26.71 -19.66
C ASP A 197 2.29 26.63 -18.21
N ALA A 198 3.59 26.72 -18.07
CA ALA A 198 4.29 26.66 -16.80
C ALA A 198 4.83 28.03 -16.41
N GLN A 199 4.84 28.32 -15.11
CA GLN A 199 5.47 29.49 -14.56
C GLN A 199 6.98 29.38 -14.73
N GLU A 200 7.62 30.38 -15.33
CA GLU A 200 9.09 30.42 -15.53
C GLU A 200 9.84 30.34 -14.19
N GLY A 201 10.93 29.56 -14.16
CA GLY A 201 11.79 29.40 -12.99
C GLY A 201 11.11 28.68 -11.82
N LEU A 202 10.09 27.88 -12.08
CA LEU A 202 9.39 27.11 -11.04
C LEU A 202 10.23 25.87 -10.67
N MET A 203 10.97 25.98 -9.57
CA MET A 203 11.83 24.91 -9.07
C MET A 203 11.05 23.89 -8.23
N ILE A 204 11.34 22.61 -8.39
CA ILE A 204 10.90 21.51 -7.52
C ILE A 204 12.10 20.65 -7.11
N GLU A 205 11.99 20.01 -5.94
CA GLU A 205 12.93 18.98 -5.48
C GLU A 205 12.32 17.59 -5.67
N GLY A 206 12.95 16.74 -6.47
CA GLY A 206 12.47 15.42 -6.76
C GLY A 206 13.45 14.55 -7.53
N ASP A 207 13.12 13.28 -7.69
CA ASP A 207 13.84 12.31 -8.50
C ASP A 207 13.35 12.44 -9.95
N PRO A 208 14.19 12.93 -10.91
CA PRO A 208 13.74 13.22 -12.26
C PRO A 208 13.22 12.00 -13.00
N ASP A 209 13.90 10.85 -12.88
CA ASP A 209 13.50 9.63 -13.59
C ASP A 209 12.13 9.16 -13.14
N LYS A 210 11.84 9.30 -11.85
CA LYS A 210 10.56 8.90 -11.27
C LYS A 210 9.45 9.89 -11.60
N LEU A 211 9.75 11.19 -11.57
CA LEU A 211 8.79 12.24 -11.93
C LEU A 211 8.51 12.24 -13.44
N ALA A 212 9.52 11.99 -14.31
CA ALA A 212 9.31 11.79 -15.73
C ALA A 212 8.25 10.70 -15.96
N ARG A 213 8.41 9.56 -15.30
CA ARG A 213 7.48 8.45 -15.41
C ARG A 213 6.06 8.79 -14.92
N VAL A 214 5.92 9.63 -13.87
CA VAL A 214 4.61 10.14 -13.43
C VAL A 214 3.95 10.94 -14.56
N PHE A 215 4.66 11.92 -15.11
CA PHE A 215 4.10 12.82 -16.11
C PHE A 215 3.85 12.13 -17.45
N GLU A 216 4.73 11.21 -17.87
CA GLU A 216 4.48 10.33 -19.02
C GLU A 216 3.22 9.47 -18.84
N ASN A 217 3.02 8.87 -17.66
CA ASN A 217 1.81 8.10 -17.38
C ASN A 217 0.54 8.95 -17.46
N LEU A 218 0.60 10.20 -16.97
CA LEU A 218 -0.54 11.13 -17.06
C LEU A 218 -0.79 11.56 -18.51
N LEU A 219 0.27 11.84 -19.27
CA LEU A 219 0.18 12.23 -20.69
C LEU A 219 -0.33 11.05 -21.55
N ARG A 220 0.19 9.84 -21.32
CA ARG A 220 -0.25 8.61 -21.99
C ARG A 220 -1.73 8.33 -21.69
N ASN A 221 -2.18 8.57 -20.46
CA ASN A 221 -3.57 8.44 -20.07
C ASN A 221 -4.44 9.48 -20.81
N ALA A 222 -4.00 10.74 -20.84
CA ALA A 222 -4.69 11.80 -21.58
C ALA A 222 -4.84 11.48 -23.08
N VAL A 223 -3.80 10.90 -23.71
CA VAL A 223 -3.85 10.46 -25.11
C VAL A 223 -4.76 9.24 -25.27
N ALA A 224 -4.71 8.26 -24.36
CA ALA A 224 -5.48 7.02 -24.48
C ALA A 224 -6.99 7.28 -24.42
N TYR A 225 -7.42 8.15 -23.51
CA TYR A 225 -8.84 8.43 -23.20
C TYR A 225 -9.33 9.78 -23.70
N GLY A 226 -8.44 10.63 -24.19
CA GLY A 226 -8.79 11.92 -24.79
C GLY A 226 -9.44 11.77 -26.17
N SER A 227 -10.21 12.79 -26.55
CA SER A 227 -10.80 12.91 -27.88
C SER A 227 -9.73 13.19 -28.93
N GLU A 228 -9.85 12.57 -30.10
CA GLU A 228 -8.92 12.81 -31.22
C GLU A 228 -9.01 14.26 -31.72
N ASN A 229 -7.92 14.77 -32.27
CA ASN A 229 -7.78 16.13 -32.80
C ASN A 229 -8.04 17.23 -31.75
N THR A 230 -7.72 16.96 -30.49
CA THR A 230 -7.82 17.95 -29.41
C THR A 230 -6.45 18.30 -28.83
N GLN A 231 -6.43 19.32 -27.96
CA GLN A 231 -5.22 19.75 -27.27
C GLN A 231 -5.22 19.23 -25.83
N ILE A 232 -4.07 18.69 -25.42
CA ILE A 232 -3.77 18.44 -24.02
C ILE A 232 -3.07 19.70 -23.47
N LEU A 233 -3.54 20.22 -22.33
CA LEU A 233 -2.96 21.36 -21.66
C LEU A 233 -2.30 20.91 -20.35
N ILE A 234 -1.01 21.22 -20.21
CA ILE A 234 -0.24 21.02 -18.97
C ILE A 234 0.00 22.40 -18.35
N GLN A 235 -0.55 22.64 -17.15
CA GLN A 235 -0.34 23.90 -16.45
C GLN A 235 0.47 23.65 -15.18
N ALA A 236 1.44 24.52 -14.88
CA ALA A 236 2.23 24.45 -13.66
C ALA A 236 2.32 25.83 -12.98
N ARG A 237 1.95 25.90 -11.71
CA ARG A 237 1.93 27.15 -10.93
C ARG A 237 2.46 26.90 -9.52
N GLY A 238 3.25 27.84 -9.02
CA GLY A 238 3.67 27.93 -7.62
C GLY A 238 2.76 28.84 -6.80
N GLY A 239 2.44 28.46 -5.58
CA GLY A 239 1.65 29.33 -4.68
C GLY A 239 1.37 28.66 -3.33
N HIS A 240 1.23 29.48 -2.27
CA HIS A 240 0.89 29.01 -0.92
C HIS A 240 1.78 27.87 -0.36
N GLY A 241 3.09 27.92 -0.68
CA GLY A 241 4.02 26.89 -0.22
C GLY A 241 3.88 25.54 -0.95
N ARG A 242 3.24 25.53 -2.12
CA ARG A 242 3.05 24.33 -2.95
C ARG A 242 3.23 24.63 -4.42
N THR A 243 3.63 23.62 -5.17
CA THR A 243 3.66 23.61 -6.62
C THR A 243 2.53 22.71 -7.12
N THR A 244 1.67 23.23 -7.97
CA THR A 244 0.52 22.50 -8.54
C THR A 244 0.70 22.34 -10.04
N ILE A 245 0.55 21.11 -10.53
CA ILE A 245 0.63 20.74 -11.94
C ILE A 245 -0.71 20.13 -12.32
N VAL A 246 -1.30 20.59 -13.43
CA VAL A 246 -2.62 20.15 -13.91
C VAL A 246 -2.49 19.69 -15.35
N PHE A 247 -2.77 18.40 -15.60
CA PHE A 247 -2.93 17.84 -16.94
C PHE A 247 -4.42 17.86 -17.29
N THR A 248 -4.78 18.54 -18.36
CA THR A 248 -6.17 18.66 -18.82
C THR A 248 -6.30 18.10 -20.23
N ASN A 249 -7.23 17.19 -20.45
CA ASN A 249 -7.60 16.69 -21.78
C ASN A 249 -9.12 16.73 -21.98
N GLU A 250 -9.56 16.93 -23.20
CA GLU A 250 -10.95 16.74 -23.60
C GLU A 250 -11.27 15.26 -23.74
N GLY A 251 -12.46 14.83 -23.29
CA GLY A 251 -12.87 13.42 -23.36
C GLY A 251 -14.18 13.14 -22.65
N PRO A 252 -14.66 11.90 -22.68
CA PRO A 252 -15.88 11.51 -22.00
C PRO A 252 -15.77 11.71 -20.48
N GLN A 253 -16.88 12.12 -19.85
CA GLN A 253 -16.93 12.32 -18.41
C GLN A 253 -16.71 11.01 -17.66
N ILE A 254 -15.81 11.03 -16.70
CA ILE A 254 -15.61 9.94 -15.74
C ILE A 254 -16.58 10.13 -14.57
N PRO A 255 -17.48 9.16 -14.29
CA PRO A 255 -18.40 9.25 -13.15
C PRO A 255 -17.65 9.40 -11.82
N GLN A 256 -18.19 10.20 -10.90
CA GLN A 256 -17.55 10.50 -9.61
C GLN A 256 -17.13 9.23 -8.84
N LYS A 257 -17.97 8.21 -8.82
CA LYS A 257 -17.65 6.93 -8.17
C LYS A 257 -16.42 6.22 -8.77
N LYS A 258 -16.18 6.41 -10.07
CA LYS A 258 -15.02 5.83 -10.77
C LYS A 258 -13.77 6.67 -10.56
N LEU A 259 -13.89 8.02 -10.40
CA LEU A 259 -12.74 8.90 -10.13
C LEU A 259 -11.97 8.57 -8.85
N GLU A 260 -12.64 8.03 -7.83
CA GLU A 260 -12.00 7.59 -6.59
C GLU A 260 -11.19 6.31 -6.78
N MET A 261 -11.59 5.50 -7.76
CA MET A 261 -11.00 4.18 -8.03
C MET A 261 -9.92 4.17 -9.10
N ILE A 262 -9.79 5.22 -9.94
CA ILE A 262 -8.83 5.21 -11.06
C ILE A 262 -7.37 5.13 -10.63
N PHE A 263 -7.05 5.42 -9.38
CA PHE A 263 -5.73 5.30 -8.79
C PHE A 263 -5.50 3.93 -8.09
N GLU A 264 -6.55 3.09 -8.01
CA GLU A 264 -6.41 1.74 -7.51
C GLU A 264 -5.69 0.86 -8.54
N ARG A 265 -4.87 -0.08 -8.06
CA ARG A 265 -4.11 -0.99 -8.92
C ARG A 265 -5.07 -1.84 -9.75
N PHE A 266 -4.78 -2.01 -11.06
CA PHE A 266 -5.58 -2.79 -12.01
C PHE A 266 -6.99 -2.27 -12.30
N TYR A 267 -7.36 -1.15 -11.71
CA TYR A 267 -8.67 -0.57 -11.99
C TYR A 267 -8.69 0.05 -13.39
N ARG A 268 -9.73 -0.25 -14.13
CA ARG A 268 -10.03 0.32 -15.44
C ARG A 268 -11.47 0.78 -15.45
N ALA A 269 -11.71 2.01 -15.89
CA ALA A 269 -13.05 2.60 -15.93
C ALA A 269 -13.98 1.92 -16.95
N ASP A 270 -13.41 1.32 -18.01
CA ASP A 270 -14.16 0.60 -19.04
C ASP A 270 -14.13 -0.91 -18.78
N ASP A 271 -15.31 -1.52 -18.65
CA ASP A 271 -15.51 -2.98 -18.54
C ASP A 271 -15.15 -3.73 -19.84
N SER A 272 -14.97 -3.02 -20.94
CA SER A 272 -14.52 -3.61 -22.20
C SER A 272 -13.02 -3.91 -22.13
N ARG A 273 -12.67 -5.18 -22.00
CA ARG A 273 -11.32 -5.74 -22.22
C ARG A 273 -10.81 -5.51 -23.66
N SER A 274 -11.21 -4.40 -24.31
CA SER A 274 -10.78 -4.12 -25.67
C SER A 274 -9.30 -3.74 -25.63
N SER A 275 -8.51 -4.57 -26.26
CA SER A 275 -7.06 -4.43 -26.51
C SER A 275 -6.67 -3.11 -27.23
N LYS A 276 -7.63 -2.27 -27.58
CA LYS A 276 -7.41 -1.02 -28.32
C LYS A 276 -6.81 0.12 -27.48
N THR A 277 -7.05 0.16 -26.17
CA THR A 277 -6.51 1.22 -25.28
C THR A 277 -5.34 0.76 -24.41
N GLY A 278 -4.99 -0.52 -24.47
CA GLY A 278 -3.67 -1.09 -24.08
C GLY A 278 -3.13 -0.88 -22.66
N GLY A 279 -3.84 -0.26 -21.73
CA GLY A 279 -3.32 0.05 -20.40
C GLY A 279 -3.43 -1.13 -19.42
N SER A 280 -2.37 -1.37 -18.61
CA SER A 280 -2.33 -2.38 -17.54
C SER A 280 -3.20 -2.03 -16.33
N GLY A 281 -3.67 -0.78 -16.21
CA GLY A 281 -4.32 -0.26 -15.00
C GLY A 281 -3.34 0.01 -13.84
N LEU A 282 -2.04 0.01 -14.14
CA LEU A 282 -0.97 0.23 -13.14
C LEU A 282 -0.40 1.65 -13.18
N GLY A 283 -0.43 2.31 -14.33
CA GLY A 283 0.24 3.60 -14.55
C GLY A 283 -0.21 4.69 -13.58
N LEU A 284 -1.53 4.86 -13.33
CA LEU A 284 -2.03 5.85 -12.37
C LEU A 284 -1.73 5.47 -10.91
N ALA A 285 -1.75 4.19 -10.58
CA ALA A 285 -1.38 3.71 -9.25
C ALA A 285 0.11 3.95 -8.96
N ILE A 286 0.99 3.70 -9.95
CA ILE A 286 2.43 4.02 -9.86
C ILE A 286 2.62 5.53 -9.72
N ALA A 287 1.93 6.33 -10.55
CA ALA A 287 2.00 7.78 -10.47
C ALA A 287 1.62 8.30 -9.08
N LYS A 288 0.53 7.80 -8.49
CA LYS A 288 0.11 8.15 -7.13
C LYS A 288 1.17 7.81 -6.10
N GLN A 289 1.72 6.62 -6.15
CA GLN A 289 2.72 6.16 -5.19
C GLN A 289 4.02 6.99 -5.29
N VAL A 290 4.49 7.29 -6.50
CA VAL A 290 5.68 8.13 -6.70
C VAL A 290 5.44 9.54 -6.18
N VAL A 291 4.28 10.15 -6.46
CA VAL A 291 3.91 11.48 -5.97
C VAL A 291 3.86 11.51 -4.44
N GLU A 292 3.27 10.49 -3.80
CA GLU A 292 3.20 10.36 -2.34
C GLU A 292 4.60 10.21 -1.70
N LEU A 293 5.51 9.45 -2.33
CA LEU A 293 6.91 9.33 -1.88
C LEU A 293 7.66 10.68 -1.95
N HIS A 294 7.30 11.55 -2.88
CA HIS A 294 7.81 12.93 -2.94
C HIS A 294 7.12 13.90 -1.96
N GLY A 295 6.22 13.39 -1.10
CA GLY A 295 5.44 14.22 -0.17
C GLY A 295 4.31 15.01 -0.82
N GLY A 296 3.98 14.68 -2.07
CA GLY A 296 2.93 15.29 -2.86
C GLY A 296 1.57 14.59 -2.74
N THR A 297 0.60 15.08 -3.50
CA THR A 297 -0.72 14.46 -3.67
C THR A 297 -1.13 14.48 -5.14
N ILE A 298 -1.87 13.46 -5.58
CA ILE A 298 -2.48 13.41 -6.90
C ILE A 298 -3.98 13.16 -6.77
N THR A 299 -4.75 13.91 -7.53
CA THR A 299 -6.22 13.80 -7.58
C THR A 299 -6.70 13.92 -9.03
N ALA A 300 -7.95 13.52 -9.28
CA ALA A 300 -8.57 13.69 -10.60
C ALA A 300 -9.95 14.32 -10.47
N ALA A 301 -10.30 15.13 -11.45
CA ALA A 301 -11.61 15.71 -11.61
C ALA A 301 -12.06 15.57 -13.07
N SER A 302 -13.34 15.28 -13.29
CA SER A 302 -13.88 15.17 -14.64
C SER A 302 -15.25 15.86 -14.73
N ASP A 303 -15.42 16.67 -15.72
CA ASP A 303 -16.69 17.28 -16.10
C ASP A 303 -17.16 16.76 -17.48
N ARG A 304 -18.21 17.37 -18.04
CA ARG A 304 -18.80 16.90 -19.32
C ARG A 304 -17.86 16.98 -20.51
N LYS A 305 -16.81 17.80 -20.43
CA LYS A 305 -15.90 18.09 -21.55
C LYS A 305 -14.46 17.69 -21.22
N ASN A 306 -14.04 17.90 -19.98
CA ASN A 306 -12.64 17.80 -19.60
C ASN A 306 -12.40 16.81 -18.46
N THR A 307 -11.30 16.09 -18.54
CA THR A 307 -10.69 15.36 -17.42
C THR A 307 -9.41 16.07 -17.01
N ARG A 308 -9.21 16.25 -15.71
CA ARG A 308 -8.06 16.91 -15.11
C ARG A 308 -7.39 16.01 -14.09
N PHE A 309 -6.09 15.81 -14.24
CA PHE A 309 -5.25 15.22 -13.20
C PHE A 309 -4.46 16.33 -12.54
N ILE A 310 -4.54 16.41 -11.22
CA ILE A 310 -3.97 17.50 -10.42
C ILE A 310 -2.92 16.88 -9.51
N VAL A 311 -1.65 17.25 -9.72
CA VAL A 311 -0.51 16.83 -8.91
C VAL A 311 -0.03 18.04 -8.11
N THR A 312 0.23 17.84 -6.82
CA THR A 312 0.70 18.91 -5.93
C THR A 312 1.92 18.44 -5.17
N PHE A 313 3.00 19.23 -5.18
CA PHE A 313 4.20 19.02 -4.39
C PHE A 313 4.40 20.13 -3.36
N PRO A 314 5.08 19.88 -2.23
CA PRO A 314 5.57 20.96 -1.36
C PRO A 314 6.55 21.85 -2.13
N ALA A 315 6.55 23.16 -1.86
CA ALA A 315 7.53 24.08 -2.45
C ALA A 315 8.94 23.80 -1.91
N VAL A 316 9.97 24.06 -2.72
CA VAL A 316 11.39 23.93 -2.31
C VAL A 316 11.63 24.77 -1.05
N GLY A 317 12.27 24.16 -0.02
CA GLY A 317 12.60 24.82 1.25
C GLY A 317 11.56 24.69 2.37
N GLN A 318 10.45 23.97 2.18
CA GLN A 318 9.54 23.59 3.26
C GLN A 318 9.66 22.09 3.58
N GLU A 319 10.64 21.73 4.42
CA GLU A 319 10.69 20.38 5.01
C GLU A 319 9.38 20.07 5.74
N ASN A 320 8.83 18.92 5.42
CA ASN A 320 7.62 18.38 6.05
C ASN A 320 7.89 18.05 7.53
N LYS A 321 7.63 18.95 8.46
CA LYS A 321 7.69 18.75 9.91
C LYS A 321 6.77 17.63 10.44
N ASN A 322 6.03 16.96 9.57
CA ASN A 322 5.00 15.99 9.96
C ASN A 322 5.39 14.51 9.81
N LEU A 323 6.64 14.18 9.43
CA LEU A 323 7.08 12.78 9.30
C LEU A 323 7.91 12.25 10.46
N THR A 324 7.95 12.96 11.59
CA THR A 324 8.63 12.49 12.81
C THR A 324 7.60 12.12 13.89
N VAL A 325 6.73 11.15 13.64
CA VAL A 325 6.03 10.41 14.72
C VAL A 325 5.71 9.00 14.23
N LYS A 326 6.48 8.09 14.61
CA LYS A 326 6.34 6.82 15.34
C LYS A 326 7.36 5.81 14.85
N ARG A 327 8.44 5.76 15.63
CA ARG A 327 9.17 4.50 15.79
C ARG A 327 8.43 3.62 16.77
#